data_cd8e7ba3acaaabca1b6cffff97cb5dab
#
_entry.id   cd8e7ba3acaaabca1b6cffff97cb5dab
#
_cell.length_a   1.000
_cell.length_b   1.000
_cell.length_c   1.000
_cell.angle_alpha   90.00
_cell.angle_beta   90.00
_cell.angle_gamma   90.00
#
_symmetry.space_group_name_H-M   'P 1'
#
loop_
_entity.id
_entity.type
_entity.pdbx_description
1 polymer ?
#
loop_
_entity_poly.entity_id
_entity_poly.type
_entity_poly.pdbx_seq_one_letter_code
_entity_poly.pdbx_strand_id
1 'polypeptide(L)'
;YYMCGMSWHTPGKIEIISGAFMMMRKTALDKVGLLDEDFFMYGEDIDLSYRLMTEGYDNWYIPAKILHYKGESTQKSSFRYVHVFYEAMLIFLRKHYSHTGFWLYIPIKTAIYVKASFALVKILTDNVNKMLGFTTRKNRRNVKYVFIGKANSLEACRQIANRNGLIAEYIESDE
;
A
#
# COMPACT_ATOMS: atom_id res chain seq x y z
N TYR A 1 7.38 -6.07 -2.70
CA TYR A 1 6.58 -6.26 -1.48
C TYR A 1 5.93 -7.65 -1.33
N TYR A 2 5.83 -8.41 -2.39
CA TYR A 2 5.30 -9.77 -2.31
C TYR A 2 6.49 -10.73 -2.32
N MET A 3 6.82 -11.27 -1.16
CA MET A 3 7.89 -12.27 -1.00
C MET A 3 7.41 -13.62 -1.54
N CYS A 4 7.42 -13.75 -2.86
CA CYS A 4 7.05 -15.01 -3.51
C CYS A 4 8.08 -16.08 -3.15
N GLY A 5 7.60 -17.19 -2.55
CA GLY A 5 8.45 -18.32 -2.18
C GLY A 5 8.93 -18.37 -0.74
N MET A 6 8.61 -17.36 0.09
CA MET A 6 8.95 -17.35 1.51
C MET A 6 7.74 -17.75 2.37
N SER A 7 7.99 -18.55 3.39
CA SER A 7 6.95 -18.93 4.36
C SER A 7 6.59 -17.76 5.28
N TRP A 8 5.30 -17.53 5.48
CA TRP A 8 4.80 -16.52 6.43
C TRP A 8 4.96 -16.91 7.91
N HIS A 9 5.34 -18.17 8.16
CA HIS A 9 5.42 -18.72 9.52
C HIS A 9 6.85 -18.84 10.04
N THR A 10 7.85 -18.60 9.21
CA THR A 10 9.27 -18.72 9.58
C THR A 10 10.00 -17.40 9.37
N PRO A 11 10.91 -17.03 10.30
CA PRO A 11 11.78 -15.89 10.07
C PRO A 11 12.63 -16.07 8.82
N GLY A 12 12.93 -14.98 8.13
CA GLY A 12 13.78 -15.03 6.95
C GLY A 12 14.37 -13.67 6.59
N LYS A 13 15.50 -13.72 5.88
CA LYS A 13 16.15 -12.51 5.38
C LYS A 13 15.33 -11.91 4.23
N ILE A 14 15.15 -10.61 4.26
CA ILE A 14 14.40 -9.86 3.26
C ILE A 14 15.17 -8.60 2.87
N GLU A 15 14.84 -8.02 1.73
CA GLU A 15 15.48 -6.79 1.29
C GLU A 15 14.84 -5.56 1.92
N ILE A 16 13.52 -5.46 1.87
CA ILE A 16 12.76 -4.27 2.30
C ILE A 16 11.81 -4.62 3.42
N ILE A 17 11.88 -3.87 4.50
CA ILE A 17 10.98 -3.97 5.65
C ILE A 17 9.86 -2.93 5.49
N SER A 18 8.62 -3.32 5.80
CA SER A 18 7.50 -2.39 5.80
C SER A 18 7.53 -1.48 7.03
N GLY A 19 7.35 -0.19 6.82
CA GLY A 19 7.26 0.83 7.86
C GLY A 19 6.09 0.67 8.83
N ALA A 20 5.15 -0.26 8.55
CA ALA A 20 4.02 -0.53 9.44
C ALA A 20 4.44 -1.02 10.84
N PHE A 21 5.53 -1.78 10.91
CA PHE A 21 6.16 -2.20 12.16
C PHE A 21 7.61 -2.61 11.90
N MET A 22 8.56 -1.89 12.48
CA MET A 22 9.99 -2.17 12.38
C MET A 22 10.65 -2.10 13.75
N MET A 23 11.56 -3.03 14.02
CA MET A 23 12.52 -2.94 15.13
C MET A 23 13.92 -2.80 14.55
N MET A 24 14.66 -1.83 15.04
CA MET A 24 15.98 -1.49 14.51
C MET A 24 17.02 -1.43 15.63
N ARG A 25 18.22 -1.89 15.30
CA ARG A 25 19.34 -1.77 16.22
C ARG A 25 19.82 -0.32 16.23
N LYS A 26 19.94 0.27 17.42
CA LYS A 26 20.36 1.67 17.57
C LYS A 26 21.72 1.93 16.90
N THR A 27 22.69 1.03 17.07
CA THR A 27 24.02 1.17 16.45
C THR A 27 24.01 1.17 14.92
N ALA A 28 23.03 0.50 14.32
CA ALA A 28 22.82 0.55 12.86
C ALA A 28 22.26 1.91 12.46
N LEU A 29 21.29 2.44 13.19
CA LEU A 29 20.74 3.78 12.95
C LEU A 29 21.80 4.88 13.17
N ASP A 30 22.64 4.75 14.18
CA ASP A 30 23.72 5.70 14.44
C ASP A 30 24.71 5.76 13.23
N LYS A 31 24.81 4.66 12.47
CA LYS A 31 25.66 4.57 11.28
C LYS A 31 24.98 5.06 10.00
N VAL A 32 23.75 4.65 9.74
CA VAL A 32 23.04 4.94 8.49
C VAL A 32 22.14 6.18 8.57
N GLY A 33 21.89 6.69 9.76
CA GLY A 33 20.94 7.78 10.03
C GLY A 33 19.50 7.29 10.21
N LEU A 34 18.63 8.22 10.53
CA LEU A 34 17.20 8.01 10.76
C LEU A 34 16.41 7.96 9.43
N LEU A 35 15.09 7.97 9.52
CA LEU A 35 14.23 8.16 8.36
C LEU A 35 14.54 9.49 7.67
N ASP A 36 14.54 9.47 6.36
CA ASP A 36 14.88 10.63 5.55
C ASP A 36 13.62 11.51 5.35
N GLU A 37 13.72 12.77 5.77
CA GLU A 37 12.60 13.73 5.78
C GLU A 37 12.19 14.22 4.37
N ASP A 38 12.99 13.95 3.34
CA ASP A 38 12.61 14.23 1.96
C ASP A 38 11.43 13.36 1.52
N PHE A 39 11.20 12.21 2.19
CA PHE A 39 10.05 11.35 1.94
C PHE A 39 8.87 11.77 2.83
N PHE A 40 7.91 12.45 2.23
CA PHE A 40 6.70 12.86 2.96
C PHE A 40 5.83 11.66 3.38
N MET A 41 5.68 10.70 2.47
CA MET A 41 4.90 9.47 2.67
C MET A 41 5.26 8.48 1.58
N TYR A 42 5.51 7.23 1.93
CA TYR A 42 6.03 6.17 1.08
C TYR A 42 7.49 6.35 0.65
N GLY A 43 8.23 5.27 0.72
CA GLY A 43 9.62 5.20 0.29
C GLY A 43 10.63 5.41 1.41
N GLU A 44 10.24 5.99 2.55
CA GLU A 44 11.08 6.15 3.73
C GLU A 44 11.55 4.81 4.29
N ASP A 45 10.68 3.81 4.25
CA ASP A 45 10.98 2.44 4.68
C ASP A 45 11.88 1.71 3.68
N ILE A 46 11.66 1.94 2.40
CA ILE A 46 12.51 1.42 1.32
C ILE A 46 13.91 2.03 1.41
N ASP A 47 13.99 3.35 1.56
CA ASP A 47 15.25 4.09 1.68
C ASP A 47 16.08 3.61 2.86
N LEU A 48 15.48 3.53 4.04
CA LEU A 48 16.17 3.08 5.24
C LEU A 48 16.61 1.62 5.11
N SER A 49 15.74 0.74 4.60
CA SER A 49 16.10 -0.66 4.35
C SER A 49 17.27 -0.79 3.39
N TYR A 50 17.28 0.01 2.33
CA TYR A 50 18.35 0.04 1.35
C TYR A 50 19.68 0.53 1.96
N ARG A 51 19.67 1.63 2.74
CA ARG A 51 20.86 2.15 3.43
C ARG A 51 21.44 1.14 4.41
N LEU A 52 20.59 0.44 5.16
CA LEU A 52 21.02 -0.64 6.05
C LEU A 52 21.73 -1.75 5.29
N MET A 53 21.17 -2.20 4.17
CA MET A 53 21.79 -3.25 3.34
C MET A 53 23.12 -2.81 2.73
N THR A 54 23.23 -1.59 2.24
CA THR A 54 24.48 -1.07 1.64
C THR A 54 25.60 -0.93 2.67
N GLU A 55 25.26 -0.73 3.94
CA GLU A 55 26.19 -0.69 5.07
C GLU A 55 26.48 -2.07 5.68
N GLY A 56 25.98 -3.14 5.03
CA GLY A 56 26.28 -4.52 5.42
C GLY A 56 25.40 -5.09 6.53
N TYR A 57 24.30 -4.43 6.85
CA TYR A 57 23.29 -4.97 7.77
C TYR A 57 22.28 -5.84 7.03
N ASP A 58 21.71 -6.79 7.73
CA ASP A 58 20.67 -7.67 7.22
C ASP A 58 19.29 -7.25 7.73
N ASN A 59 18.33 -7.21 6.82
CA ASN A 59 16.92 -7.03 7.12
C ASN A 59 16.25 -8.40 7.27
N TRP A 60 15.45 -8.56 8.32
CA TRP A 60 14.80 -9.81 8.64
C TRP A 60 13.29 -9.66 8.81
N TYR A 61 12.56 -10.57 8.21
CA TYR A 61 11.15 -10.79 8.50
C TYR A 61 11.02 -11.68 9.74
N ILE A 62 10.23 -11.23 10.71
CA ILE A 62 9.86 -12.02 11.89
C ILE A 62 8.34 -12.18 11.87
N PRO A 63 7.82 -13.42 11.97
CA PRO A 63 6.38 -13.68 11.91
C PRO A 63 5.69 -13.22 13.20
N ALA A 64 5.42 -11.93 13.30
CA ALA A 64 4.67 -11.30 14.37
C ALA A 64 3.28 -10.87 13.88
N LYS A 65 2.26 -11.10 14.68
CA LYS A 65 0.89 -10.65 14.38
C LYS A 65 0.73 -9.22 14.90
N ILE A 66 0.41 -8.31 14.01
CA ILE A 66 0.11 -6.92 14.33
C ILE A 66 -1.28 -6.53 13.79
N LEU A 67 -1.91 -5.56 14.42
CA LEU A 67 -3.11 -4.92 13.90
C LEU A 67 -2.69 -3.63 13.16
N HIS A 68 -2.89 -3.60 11.86
CA HIS A 68 -2.57 -2.45 11.02
C HIS A 68 -3.82 -1.89 10.35
N TYR A 69 -4.23 -0.69 10.77
CA TYR A 69 -5.38 0.03 10.20
C TYR A 69 -5.02 0.57 8.81
N LYS A 70 -5.09 -0.33 7.82
CA LYS A 70 -4.72 -0.01 6.44
C LYS A 70 -5.72 0.92 5.78
N GLY A 71 -5.22 2.03 5.21
CA GLY A 71 -6.04 2.92 4.37
C GLY A 71 -6.53 4.18 5.07
N GLU A 72 -6.27 4.36 6.37
CA GLU A 72 -6.63 5.58 7.09
C GLU A 72 -5.85 6.80 6.57
N SER A 73 -4.60 6.60 6.14
CA SER A 73 -3.72 7.71 5.74
C SER A 73 -4.01 8.24 4.33
N THR A 74 -4.45 7.40 3.39
CA THR A 74 -4.64 7.83 1.98
C THR A 74 -5.58 6.90 1.21
N GLN A 75 -6.57 7.47 0.54
CA GLN A 75 -7.37 6.73 -0.44
C GLN A 75 -6.52 6.46 -1.68
N LYS A 76 -6.24 5.20 -1.99
CA LYS A 76 -5.42 4.75 -3.13
C LYS A 76 -5.89 5.22 -4.50
N SER A 77 -7.10 5.72 -4.61
CA SER A 77 -7.69 6.26 -5.84
C SER A 77 -7.54 7.78 -5.99
N SER A 78 -6.90 8.45 -5.02
CA SER A 78 -6.72 9.89 -5.09
C SER A 78 -5.52 10.25 -5.96
N PHE A 79 -5.64 11.32 -6.72
CA PHE A 79 -4.52 11.91 -7.47
C PHE A 79 -3.30 12.18 -6.56
N ARG A 80 -3.56 12.61 -5.34
CA ARG A 80 -2.54 12.88 -4.32
C ARG A 80 -1.71 11.63 -4.00
N TYR A 81 -2.35 10.45 -3.86
CA TYR A 81 -1.65 9.19 -3.64
C TYR A 81 -0.66 8.88 -4.76
N VAL A 82 -1.15 8.98 -6.01
CA VAL A 82 -0.33 8.70 -7.20
C VAL A 82 0.87 9.64 -7.27
N HIS A 83 0.64 10.93 -7.04
CA HIS A 83 1.69 11.96 -7.05
C HIS A 83 2.77 11.67 -6.01
N VAL A 84 2.38 11.52 -4.74
CA VAL A 84 3.31 11.29 -3.62
C VAL A 84 4.10 9.97 -3.81
N PHE A 85 3.46 8.93 -4.30
CA PHE A 85 4.13 7.66 -4.57
C PHE A 85 5.21 7.78 -5.65
N TYR A 86 4.90 8.47 -6.76
CA TYR A 86 5.89 8.67 -7.82
C TYR A 86 6.99 9.66 -7.44
N GLU A 87 6.66 10.66 -6.65
CA GLU A 87 7.65 11.59 -6.10
C GLU A 87 8.65 10.86 -5.21
N ALA A 88 8.18 10.00 -4.31
CA ALA A 88 9.04 9.16 -3.48
C ALA A 88 9.98 8.27 -4.32
N MET A 89 9.47 7.66 -5.40
CA MET A 89 10.31 6.90 -6.33
C MET A 89 11.42 7.76 -6.98
N LEU A 90 11.09 8.99 -7.38
CA LEU A 90 12.06 9.89 -8.00
C LEU A 90 13.12 10.37 -6.98
N ILE A 91 12.71 10.62 -5.73
CA ILE A 91 13.63 10.95 -4.63
C ILE A 91 14.61 9.80 -4.41
N PHE A 92 14.11 8.58 -4.28
CA PHE A 92 14.94 7.38 -4.09
C PHE A 92 15.94 7.19 -5.23
N LEU A 93 15.50 7.28 -6.48
CA LEU A 93 16.36 7.17 -7.65
C LEU A 93 17.44 8.26 -7.67
N ARG A 94 17.10 9.50 -7.36
CA ARG A 94 18.05 10.61 -7.31
C ARG A 94 19.13 10.41 -6.24
N LYS A 95 18.73 9.88 -5.06
CA LYS A 95 19.65 9.70 -3.93
C LYS A 95 20.61 8.54 -4.14
N HIS A 96 20.11 7.42 -4.61
CA HIS A 96 20.88 6.19 -4.64
C HIS A 96 21.46 5.81 -6.01
N TYR A 97 20.91 6.37 -7.08
CA TYR A 97 21.30 6.06 -8.46
C TYR A 97 21.74 7.26 -9.29
N SER A 98 22.14 8.36 -8.63
CA SER A 98 22.61 9.58 -9.31
C SER A 98 23.82 9.34 -10.22
N HIS A 99 24.67 8.37 -9.91
CA HIS A 99 25.86 8.02 -10.70
C HIS A 99 25.59 7.06 -11.87
N THR A 100 24.46 6.37 -11.90
CA THR A 100 24.13 5.42 -12.99
C THR A 100 23.56 6.10 -14.22
N GLY A 101 23.63 7.41 -14.25
CA GLY A 101 23.54 8.15 -15.47
C GLY A 101 22.15 8.67 -15.81
N PHE A 102 22.18 9.90 -16.23
CA PHE A 102 21.21 10.66 -16.99
C PHE A 102 20.37 9.79 -17.98
N TRP A 103 20.98 8.80 -18.58
CA TRP A 103 20.36 7.85 -19.51
C TRP A 103 19.28 6.94 -18.93
N LEU A 104 19.41 6.54 -17.65
CA LEU A 104 18.38 5.74 -16.98
C LEU A 104 17.31 6.61 -16.30
N TYR A 105 17.71 7.78 -15.79
CA TYR A 105 16.79 8.69 -15.11
C TYR A 105 15.72 9.25 -16.05
N ILE A 106 16.12 9.66 -17.28
CA ILE A 106 15.18 10.24 -18.24
C ILE A 106 14.08 9.26 -18.66
N PRO A 107 14.37 8.02 -19.14
CA PRO A 107 13.32 7.10 -19.56
C PRO A 107 12.40 6.70 -18.39
N ILE A 108 12.95 6.52 -17.18
CA ILE A 108 12.15 6.22 -15.99
C ILE A 108 11.23 7.40 -15.66
N LYS A 109 11.77 8.62 -15.61
CA LYS A 109 10.99 9.84 -15.37
C LYS A 109 9.90 10.01 -16.44
N THR A 110 10.23 9.82 -17.69
CA THR A 110 9.27 9.91 -18.81
C THR A 110 8.17 8.85 -18.67
N ALA A 111 8.50 7.61 -18.36
CA ALA A 111 7.53 6.53 -18.17
C ALA A 111 6.57 6.84 -16.99
N ILE A 112 7.09 7.44 -15.90
CA ILE A 112 6.29 7.88 -14.75
C ILE A 112 5.29 8.96 -15.18
N TYR A 113 5.74 10.01 -15.90
CA TYR A 113 4.86 11.08 -16.35
C TYR A 113 3.83 10.62 -17.37
N VAL A 114 4.21 9.75 -18.30
CA VAL A 114 3.28 9.14 -19.26
C VAL A 114 2.20 8.35 -18.54
N LYS A 115 2.57 7.52 -17.57
CA LYS A 115 1.62 6.75 -16.78
C LYS A 115 0.70 7.64 -15.91
N ALA A 116 1.24 8.70 -15.33
CA ALA A 116 0.47 9.70 -14.59
C ALA A 116 -0.51 10.44 -15.51
N SER A 117 -0.10 10.81 -16.73
CA SER A 117 -0.94 11.46 -17.74
C SER A 117 -2.10 10.54 -18.16
N PHE A 118 -1.85 9.26 -18.41
CA PHE A 118 -2.91 8.30 -18.70
C PHE A 118 -3.90 8.15 -17.54
N ALA A 119 -3.42 8.15 -16.30
CA ALA A 119 -4.30 8.11 -15.13
C ALA A 119 -5.18 9.36 -15.03
N LEU A 120 -4.62 10.55 -15.30
CA LEU A 120 -5.36 11.81 -15.36
C LEU A 120 -6.42 11.82 -16.46
N VAL A 121 -6.05 11.42 -17.68
CA VAL A 121 -7.00 11.32 -18.80
C VAL A 121 -8.14 10.39 -18.44
N LYS A 122 -7.85 9.24 -17.82
CA LYS A 122 -8.89 8.31 -17.37
C LYS A 122 -9.82 8.94 -16.33
N ILE A 123 -9.29 9.67 -15.35
CA ILE A 123 -10.10 10.36 -14.33
C ILE A 123 -10.98 11.42 -15.01
N LEU A 124 -10.43 12.19 -15.95
CA LEU A 124 -11.17 13.21 -16.68
C LEU A 124 -12.29 12.59 -17.53
N THR A 125 -12.00 11.53 -18.27
CA THR A 125 -12.99 10.82 -19.08
C THR A 125 -14.08 10.18 -18.23
N ASP A 126 -13.73 9.59 -17.07
CA ASP A 126 -14.70 9.04 -16.13
C ASP A 126 -15.61 10.14 -15.54
N ASN A 127 -15.07 11.32 -15.27
CA ASN A 127 -15.85 12.46 -14.80
C ASN A 127 -16.77 13.04 -15.88
N VAL A 128 -16.26 13.20 -17.12
CA VAL A 128 -17.08 13.63 -18.26
C VAL A 128 -18.19 12.65 -18.56
N ASN A 129 -17.90 11.36 -18.56
CA ASN A 129 -18.91 10.30 -18.74
C ASN A 129 -20.00 10.33 -17.66
N LYS A 130 -19.62 10.63 -16.41
CA LYS A 130 -20.58 10.83 -15.32
C LYS A 130 -21.45 12.08 -15.55
N MET A 131 -20.86 13.17 -16.00
CA MET A 131 -21.58 14.43 -16.31
C MET A 131 -22.57 14.26 -17.46
N LEU A 132 -22.20 13.47 -18.47
CA LEU A 132 -23.02 13.17 -19.64
C LEU A 132 -24.06 12.06 -19.38
N GLY A 133 -24.18 11.55 -18.13
CA GLY A 133 -25.12 10.50 -17.79
C GLY A 133 -24.72 9.09 -18.26
N PHE A 134 -23.59 8.94 -18.91
CA PHE A 134 -23.02 7.63 -19.24
C PHE A 134 -22.40 7.00 -17.99
N THR A 135 -23.24 6.57 -17.06
CA THR A 135 -22.79 5.75 -15.93
C THR A 135 -22.39 4.40 -16.48
N THR A 136 -21.11 4.17 -16.71
CA THR A 136 -20.60 2.81 -16.78
C THR A 136 -20.96 2.16 -15.44
N ARG A 137 -21.96 1.30 -15.50
CA ARG A 137 -22.42 0.49 -14.36
C ARG A 137 -21.16 -0.28 -13.91
N LYS A 138 -20.46 0.32 -12.95
CA LYS A 138 -19.34 -0.34 -12.29
C LYS A 138 -19.95 -1.63 -11.78
N ASN A 139 -19.54 -2.74 -12.37
CA ASN A 139 -20.00 -4.06 -11.97
C ASN A 139 -19.71 -4.12 -10.47
N ARG A 140 -20.70 -3.75 -9.64
CA ARG A 140 -20.63 -3.99 -8.20
C ARG A 140 -20.47 -5.50 -8.16
N ARG A 141 -19.24 -5.98 -7.95
CA ARG A 141 -19.06 -7.35 -7.54
C ARG A 141 -20.09 -7.54 -6.45
N ASN A 142 -21.03 -8.43 -6.67
CA ASN A 142 -21.99 -8.80 -5.67
C ASN A 142 -21.18 -9.41 -4.52
N VAL A 143 -20.72 -8.53 -3.63
CA VAL A 143 -19.97 -8.93 -2.44
C VAL A 143 -21.05 -9.49 -1.54
N LYS A 144 -21.04 -10.80 -1.37
CA LYS A 144 -21.90 -11.51 -0.46
C LYS A 144 -21.18 -11.51 0.89
N TYR A 145 -21.81 -10.94 1.89
CA TYR A 145 -21.29 -10.94 3.24
C TYR A 145 -21.78 -12.19 3.95
N VAL A 146 -20.92 -12.84 4.71
CA VAL A 146 -21.29 -13.97 5.57
C VAL A 146 -21.02 -13.55 7.01
N PHE A 147 -22.06 -13.50 7.81
CA PHE A 147 -21.97 -13.24 9.25
C PHE A 147 -22.08 -14.56 10.00
N ILE A 148 -21.11 -14.84 10.86
CA ILE A 148 -21.08 -16.05 11.68
C ILE A 148 -21.05 -15.63 13.14
N GLY A 149 -21.95 -16.19 13.97
CA GLY A 149 -21.96 -15.87 15.40
C GLY A 149 -23.24 -16.33 16.08
N LYS A 150 -23.43 -15.92 17.35
CA LYS A 150 -24.60 -16.27 18.15
C LYS A 150 -25.85 -15.53 17.67
N ALA A 151 -27.03 -16.13 17.86
CA ALA A 151 -28.32 -15.63 17.42
C ALA A 151 -28.54 -14.13 17.70
N ASN A 152 -28.27 -13.69 18.92
CA ASN A 152 -28.44 -12.27 19.31
C ASN A 152 -27.53 -11.31 18.54
N SER A 153 -26.31 -11.73 18.24
CA SER A 153 -25.33 -10.93 17.47
C SER A 153 -25.73 -10.89 15.99
N LEU A 154 -26.24 -11.99 15.44
CA LEU A 154 -26.68 -12.08 14.06
C LEU A 154 -27.89 -11.20 13.78
N GLU A 155 -28.80 -11.04 14.74
CA GLU A 155 -29.95 -10.15 14.58
C GLU A 155 -29.51 -8.68 14.46
N ALA A 156 -28.55 -8.24 15.28
CA ALA A 156 -27.95 -6.90 15.13
C ALA A 156 -27.26 -6.72 13.75
N CYS A 157 -26.51 -7.72 13.30
CA CYS A 157 -25.89 -7.72 11.98
C CYS A 157 -26.92 -7.66 10.85
N ARG A 158 -28.05 -8.37 10.99
CA ARG A 158 -29.16 -8.35 10.02
C ARG A 158 -29.76 -6.96 9.89
N GLN A 159 -30.00 -6.27 11.00
CA GLN A 159 -30.51 -4.89 10.97
C GLN A 159 -29.54 -3.94 10.27
N ILE A 160 -28.25 -4.06 10.55
CA ILE A 160 -27.21 -3.24 9.90
C ILE A 160 -27.12 -3.55 8.40
N ALA A 161 -27.12 -4.83 8.01
CA ALA A 161 -27.06 -5.24 6.61
C ALA A 161 -28.28 -4.72 5.82
N ASN A 162 -29.49 -4.86 6.38
CA ASN A 162 -30.72 -4.37 5.75
C ASN A 162 -30.71 -2.84 5.61
N ARG A 163 -30.28 -2.10 6.63
CA ARG A 163 -30.16 -0.63 6.58
C ARG A 163 -29.19 -0.16 5.49
N ASN A 164 -28.14 -0.92 5.22
CA ASN A 164 -27.11 -0.60 4.23
C ASN A 164 -27.32 -1.29 2.87
N GLY A 165 -28.40 -2.05 2.69
CA GLY A 165 -28.71 -2.75 1.43
C GLY A 165 -27.64 -3.79 1.06
N LEU A 166 -27.05 -4.47 2.05
CA LEU A 166 -26.02 -5.48 1.84
C LEU A 166 -26.66 -6.85 1.58
N ILE A 167 -26.10 -7.61 0.63
CA ILE A 167 -26.47 -9.01 0.41
C ILE A 167 -25.69 -9.85 1.41
N ALA A 168 -26.37 -10.48 2.37
CA ALA A 168 -25.74 -11.18 3.48
C ALA A 168 -26.35 -12.56 3.72
N GLU A 169 -25.50 -13.52 4.09
CA GLU A 169 -25.88 -14.80 4.69
C GLU A 169 -25.52 -14.80 6.18
N TYR A 170 -26.30 -15.53 6.97
CA TYR A 170 -26.15 -15.60 8.42
C TYR A 170 -26.01 -17.08 8.81
N ILE A 171 -24.94 -17.40 9.50
CA ILE A 171 -24.63 -18.75 9.99
C ILE A 171 -24.56 -18.67 11.50
N GLU A 172 -25.46 -19.39 12.17
CA GLU A 172 -25.42 -19.51 13.61
C GLU A 172 -24.32 -20.48 14.05
N SER A 173 -23.56 -20.07 15.05
CA SER A 173 -22.47 -20.87 15.64
C SER A 173 -22.67 -20.92 17.15
N ASP A 174 -22.70 -22.12 17.70
CA ASP A 174 -22.88 -22.37 19.14
C ASP A 174 -21.57 -22.22 19.95
N GLU A 175 -20.42 -21.85 19.32
CA GLU A 175 -19.13 -21.59 19.99
C GLU A 175 -18.93 -20.14 20.41
#